data_8e9e4a59f37d0ebc660a171a379b760b
#
_entry.id   8e9e4a59f37d0ebc660a171a379b760b
#
_cell.length_a   1.000
_cell.length_b   1.000
_cell.length_c   1.000
_cell.angle_alpha   90.00
_cell.angle_beta   90.00
_cell.angle_gamma   90.00
#
_symmetry.space_group_name_H-M   'P 1'
#
loop_
_entity.id
_entity.type
_entity.pdbx_description
1 polymer ?
#
loop_
_entity_poly.entity_id
_entity_poly.type
_entity_poly.pdbx_seq_one_letter_code
_entity_poly.pdbx_strand_id
1 'polypeptide(L)'
;MATGLSLILFLLLLFLLSLGIWVAPALITLGYILLEFFTPAPVGSLLASTLWDASWNWALTALPLFIWMGEILFRTRLSSEMFKGLAPMLSNLPGGLLHVNVVGCGIMAAVAGSSAVTCATIGRMSIPELKKRNYDETLSIGSLAGSGTLGLLIPPSIMLIVYGVLAQVSISRLFIAGVLPGIMIIIIFMSYIIIRSKLNPALAPKQNVTYTFFEKIKAAKNLLPVVALIFFVLGSIYGGYATPTEAATIGVIGALLLAWSSKSLNIKSFMDSLLGAVKTSCMINFIIVGAAFLSVAMGYTGIPKQLGQVVNDFQLSQLSLLAILTLLYIFLGCFLEGTSMMVLTASVVLPMVQTAGIDLIWFGIFTVIVVEMAQITPPVGFNLFVLQGMTGRDILKVTKAALPFFFLMLLSIVILIIFPQIVTAPVNFMIQ
;
A
#
# COMPACT_ATOMS: atom_id res chain seq x y z
N MET A 1 -6.18 28.86 21.48
CA MET A 1 -6.12 29.44 20.11
C MET A 1 -5.74 28.38 19.04
N ALA A 2 -4.74 27.59 19.24
CA ALA A 2 -4.25 26.70 18.18
C ALA A 2 -5.11 25.45 17.92
N THR A 3 -5.78 24.88 18.91
CA THR A 3 -6.78 23.80 18.68
C THR A 3 -7.90 24.26 17.73
N GLY A 4 -8.33 25.53 17.86
CA GLY A 4 -9.28 26.14 16.94
C GLY A 4 -8.70 26.30 15.53
N LEU A 5 -7.42 26.70 15.42
CA LEU A 5 -6.75 26.85 14.13
C LEU A 5 -6.56 25.52 13.42
N SER A 6 -6.16 24.48 14.15
CA SER A 6 -6.02 23.13 13.58
C SER A 6 -7.36 22.58 13.07
N LEU A 7 -8.45 22.82 13.79
CA LEU A 7 -9.79 22.43 13.36
C LEU A 7 -10.23 23.20 12.11
N ILE A 8 -9.98 24.52 12.07
CA ILE A 8 -10.29 25.35 10.89
C ILE A 8 -9.52 24.87 9.67
N LEU A 9 -8.23 24.58 9.82
CA LEU A 9 -7.41 24.04 8.72
C LEU A 9 -7.92 22.70 8.22
N PHE A 10 -8.30 21.80 9.15
CA PHE A 10 -8.86 20.51 8.78
C PHE A 10 -10.20 20.65 8.04
N LEU A 11 -11.09 21.51 8.52
CA LEU A 11 -12.37 21.79 7.85
C LEU A 11 -12.16 22.46 6.48
N LEU A 12 -11.22 23.40 6.37
CA LEU A 12 -10.87 24.06 5.12
C LEU A 12 -10.27 23.06 4.12
N LEU A 13 -9.44 22.12 4.60
CA LEU A 13 -8.93 21.04 3.77
C LEU A 13 -10.06 20.17 3.20
N LEU A 14 -10.96 19.69 4.07
CA LEU A 14 -12.12 18.90 3.63
C LEU A 14 -13.00 19.69 2.64
N PHE A 15 -13.16 20.97 2.86
CA PHE A 15 -13.89 21.85 1.94
C PHE A 15 -13.20 21.94 0.57
N LEU A 16 -11.88 22.19 0.51
CA LEU A 16 -11.13 22.23 -0.75
C LEU A 16 -11.19 20.90 -1.51
N LEU A 17 -11.07 19.79 -0.78
CA LEU A 17 -11.19 18.45 -1.38
C LEU A 17 -12.61 18.18 -1.88
N SER A 18 -13.64 18.64 -1.18
CA SER A 18 -15.05 18.50 -1.60
C SER A 18 -15.37 19.28 -2.87
N LEU A 19 -14.64 20.37 -3.15
CA LEU A 19 -14.70 21.11 -4.41
C LEU A 19 -13.99 20.39 -5.57
N GLY A 20 -13.42 19.23 -5.34
CA GLY A 20 -12.68 18.48 -6.36
C GLY A 20 -11.27 19.00 -6.63
N ILE A 21 -10.72 19.86 -5.78
CA ILE A 21 -9.33 20.34 -5.89
C ILE A 21 -8.40 19.18 -5.55
N TRP A 22 -7.38 18.98 -6.36
CA TRP A 22 -6.38 17.94 -6.13
C TRP A 22 -5.63 18.16 -4.82
N VAL A 23 -5.19 17.06 -4.17
CA VAL A 23 -4.56 17.09 -2.84
C VAL A 23 -3.36 18.03 -2.78
N ALA A 24 -2.45 17.99 -3.76
CA ALA A 24 -1.25 18.84 -3.75
C ALA A 24 -1.57 20.35 -3.76
N PRO A 25 -2.38 20.88 -4.70
CA PRO A 25 -2.81 22.27 -4.65
C PRO A 25 -3.55 22.63 -3.36
N ALA A 26 -4.39 21.74 -2.82
CA ALA A 26 -5.08 22.00 -1.56
C ALA A 26 -4.10 22.18 -0.40
N LEU A 27 -3.07 21.33 -0.30
CA LEU A 27 -2.02 21.44 0.73
C LEU A 27 -1.20 22.74 0.58
N ILE A 28 -0.81 23.07 -0.66
CA ILE A 28 -0.07 24.33 -0.94
C ILE A 28 -0.93 25.54 -0.55
N THR A 29 -2.22 25.55 -0.91
CA THR A 29 -3.14 26.63 -0.57
C THR A 29 -3.28 26.79 0.93
N LEU A 30 -3.43 25.69 1.67
CA LEU A 30 -3.48 25.71 3.15
C LEU A 30 -2.20 26.27 3.75
N GLY A 31 -1.04 25.79 3.28
CA GLY A 31 0.26 26.30 3.75
C GLY A 31 0.43 27.80 3.46
N TYR A 32 0.01 28.23 2.27
CA TYR A 32 0.02 29.65 1.88
C TYR A 32 -0.85 30.50 2.81
N ILE A 33 -2.12 30.12 3.01
CA ILE A 33 -3.06 30.81 3.90
C ILE A 33 -2.49 30.87 5.32
N LEU A 34 -1.92 29.76 5.79
CA LEU A 34 -1.37 29.67 7.14
C LEU A 34 -0.20 30.63 7.37
N LEU A 35 0.73 30.73 6.42
CA LEU A 35 1.87 31.62 6.50
C LEU A 35 1.46 33.09 6.33
N GLU A 36 0.63 33.40 5.34
CA GLU A 36 0.25 34.77 4.99
C GLU A 36 -0.58 35.46 6.10
N PHE A 37 -1.55 34.74 6.70
CA PHE A 37 -2.47 35.33 7.66
C PHE A 37 -2.08 35.17 9.12
N PHE A 38 -1.19 34.23 9.44
CA PHE A 38 -0.90 33.89 10.84
C PHE A 38 0.58 34.03 11.22
N THR A 39 1.44 34.39 10.26
CA THR A 39 2.88 34.57 10.54
C THR A 39 3.47 35.76 9.78
N PRO A 40 4.56 36.38 10.25
CA PRO A 40 5.29 37.40 9.50
C PRO A 40 6.29 36.80 8.52
N ALA A 41 6.18 35.52 8.20
CA ALA A 41 7.17 34.79 7.39
C ALA A 41 7.07 35.18 5.90
N PRO A 42 8.21 35.21 5.16
CA PRO A 42 8.22 35.51 3.74
C PRO A 42 7.70 34.34 2.91
N VAL A 43 6.39 34.29 2.65
CA VAL A 43 5.68 33.14 2.07
C VAL A 43 6.28 32.72 0.72
N GLY A 44 6.56 33.68 -0.17
CA GLY A 44 7.06 33.39 -1.52
C GLY A 44 8.43 32.71 -1.53
N SER A 45 9.37 33.15 -0.69
CA SER A 45 10.70 32.55 -0.58
C SER A 45 10.65 31.16 0.09
N LEU A 46 9.81 31.00 1.12
CA LEU A 46 9.57 29.71 1.77
C LEU A 46 8.92 28.71 0.83
N LEU A 47 7.96 29.14 0.04
CA LEU A 47 7.34 28.29 -0.97
C LEU A 47 8.39 27.85 -1.99
N ALA A 48 9.15 28.77 -2.56
CA ALA A 48 10.15 28.47 -3.57
C ALA A 48 11.26 27.52 -3.05
N SER A 49 11.82 27.81 -1.87
CA SER A 49 12.84 26.94 -1.27
C SER A 49 12.31 25.56 -0.93
N THR A 50 11.13 25.47 -0.34
CA THR A 50 10.53 24.17 0.02
C THR A 50 10.17 23.35 -1.22
N LEU A 51 9.65 23.99 -2.27
CA LEU A 51 9.37 23.30 -3.54
C LEU A 51 10.66 22.71 -4.13
N TRP A 52 11.74 23.47 -4.10
CA TRP A 52 13.04 23.02 -4.58
C TRP A 52 13.58 21.87 -3.75
N ASP A 53 13.68 22.04 -2.43
CA ASP A 53 14.27 21.07 -1.53
C ASP A 53 13.47 19.75 -1.48
N ALA A 54 12.14 19.82 -1.47
CA ALA A 54 11.30 18.64 -1.48
C ALA A 54 11.34 17.88 -2.82
N SER A 55 11.59 18.58 -3.93
CA SER A 55 11.72 17.94 -5.26
C SER A 55 13.10 17.30 -5.46
N TRP A 56 14.13 17.77 -4.74
CA TRP A 56 15.51 17.33 -4.85
C TRP A 56 15.88 16.35 -3.73
N ASN A 57 15.24 15.15 -3.74
CA ASN A 57 15.55 14.12 -2.76
C ASN A 57 15.97 12.83 -3.47
N TRP A 58 17.23 12.39 -3.23
CA TRP A 58 17.77 11.18 -3.84
C TRP A 58 16.94 9.92 -3.55
N ALA A 59 16.38 9.80 -2.34
CA ALA A 59 15.54 8.67 -1.97
C ALA A 59 14.26 8.57 -2.81
N LEU A 60 13.75 9.70 -3.31
CA LEU A 60 12.58 9.73 -4.21
C LEU A 60 12.88 9.16 -5.59
N THR A 61 14.14 9.04 -6.01
CA THR A 61 14.51 8.46 -7.30
C THR A 61 14.14 6.96 -7.40
N ALA A 62 14.08 6.26 -6.26
CA ALA A 62 13.61 4.89 -6.22
C ALA A 62 12.13 4.77 -6.63
N LEU A 63 11.32 5.78 -6.33
CA LEU A 63 9.87 5.78 -6.55
C LEU A 63 9.49 5.58 -8.03
N PRO A 64 9.91 6.44 -8.99
CA PRO A 64 9.56 6.27 -10.41
C PRO A 64 10.10 4.95 -10.99
N LEU A 65 11.24 4.46 -10.51
CA LEU A 65 11.81 3.22 -10.99
C LEU A 65 11.01 2.00 -10.53
N PHE A 66 10.61 1.91 -9.26
CA PHE A 66 9.74 0.82 -8.79
C PHE A 66 8.35 0.88 -9.43
N ILE A 67 7.78 2.08 -9.61
CA ILE A 67 6.51 2.24 -10.32
C ILE A 67 6.65 1.75 -11.77
N TRP A 68 7.73 2.10 -12.45
CA TRP A 68 7.96 1.67 -13.83
C TRP A 68 8.18 0.17 -13.94
N MET A 69 8.94 -0.43 -13.03
CA MET A 69 9.07 -1.89 -12.93
C MET A 69 7.68 -2.55 -12.85
N GLY A 70 6.82 -2.05 -11.96
CA GLY A 70 5.44 -2.53 -11.79
C GLY A 70 4.59 -2.35 -13.06
N GLU A 71 4.65 -1.20 -13.70
CA GLU A 71 3.93 -0.89 -14.95
C GLU A 71 4.36 -1.80 -16.12
N ILE A 72 5.66 -2.11 -16.24
CA ILE A 72 6.17 -3.06 -17.24
C ILE A 72 5.54 -4.44 -16.99
N LEU A 73 5.66 -4.96 -15.78
CA LEU A 73 5.20 -6.31 -15.45
C LEU A 73 3.67 -6.44 -15.51
N PHE A 74 2.94 -5.38 -15.14
CA PHE A 74 1.48 -5.33 -15.26
C PHE A 74 0.99 -5.49 -16.70
N ARG A 75 1.70 -4.92 -17.68
CA ARG A 75 1.34 -4.93 -19.10
C ARG A 75 1.82 -6.17 -19.84
N THR A 76 2.56 -7.05 -19.18
CA THR A 76 3.13 -8.26 -19.78
C THR A 76 2.27 -9.50 -19.52
N ARG A 77 2.58 -10.60 -20.22
CA ARG A 77 1.93 -11.90 -19.99
C ARG A 77 2.32 -12.56 -18.67
N LEU A 78 3.28 -12.01 -17.94
CA LEU A 78 3.81 -12.58 -16.69
C LEU A 78 2.73 -12.74 -15.62
N SER A 79 1.78 -11.80 -15.53
CA SER A 79 0.65 -11.90 -14.59
C SER A 79 -0.23 -13.13 -14.87
N SER A 80 -0.50 -13.44 -16.16
CA SER A 80 -1.30 -14.61 -16.52
C SER A 80 -0.53 -15.93 -16.31
N GLU A 81 0.77 -15.94 -16.56
CA GLU A 81 1.62 -17.10 -16.28
C GLU A 81 1.74 -17.37 -14.78
N MET A 82 1.77 -16.32 -13.96
CA MET A 82 1.75 -16.44 -12.51
C MET A 82 0.47 -17.12 -12.01
N PHE A 83 -0.70 -16.73 -12.52
CA PHE A 83 -1.96 -17.39 -12.16
C PHE A 83 -1.95 -18.88 -12.54
N LYS A 84 -1.52 -19.21 -13.76
CA LYS A 84 -1.38 -20.59 -14.23
C LYS A 84 -0.38 -21.40 -13.40
N GLY A 85 0.65 -20.77 -12.88
CA GLY A 85 1.64 -21.40 -12.00
C GLY A 85 1.10 -21.70 -10.61
N LEU A 86 0.34 -20.75 -10.02
CA LEU A 86 -0.18 -20.88 -8.66
C LEU A 86 -1.37 -21.84 -8.56
N ALA A 87 -2.26 -21.87 -9.55
CA ALA A 87 -3.49 -22.64 -9.51
C ALA A 87 -3.27 -24.15 -9.21
N PRO A 88 -2.35 -24.87 -9.87
CA PRO A 88 -2.07 -26.26 -9.55
C PRO A 88 -1.43 -26.47 -8.17
N MET A 89 -0.62 -25.51 -7.69
CA MET A 89 0.07 -25.63 -6.40
C MET A 89 -0.90 -25.53 -5.22
N LEU A 90 -1.90 -24.65 -5.34
CA LEU A 90 -2.84 -24.34 -4.26
C LEU A 90 -4.16 -25.14 -4.35
N SER A 91 -4.37 -25.91 -5.42
CA SER A 91 -5.61 -26.66 -5.69
C SER A 91 -5.98 -27.67 -4.62
N ASN A 92 -5.02 -28.22 -3.87
CA ASN A 92 -5.26 -29.23 -2.84
C ASN A 92 -5.72 -28.65 -1.49
N LEU A 93 -5.56 -27.33 -1.29
CA LEU A 93 -5.99 -26.69 -0.06
C LEU A 93 -7.54 -26.53 -0.05
N PRO A 94 -8.19 -26.69 1.10
CA PRO A 94 -9.61 -26.34 1.23
C PRO A 94 -9.80 -24.85 0.88
N GLY A 95 -10.63 -24.55 -0.11
CA GLY A 95 -10.74 -23.21 -0.70
C GLY A 95 -10.07 -23.07 -2.08
N GLY A 96 -9.20 -24.00 -2.46
CA GLY A 96 -8.62 -24.14 -3.80
C GLY A 96 -8.14 -22.81 -4.41
N LEU A 97 -8.79 -22.39 -5.50
CA LEU A 97 -8.40 -21.20 -6.25
C LEU A 97 -8.58 -19.86 -5.50
N LEU A 98 -9.34 -19.82 -4.40
CA LEU A 98 -9.41 -18.61 -3.56
C LEU A 98 -8.04 -18.27 -2.94
N HIS A 99 -7.21 -19.28 -2.68
CA HIS A 99 -5.84 -19.05 -2.20
C HIS A 99 -4.95 -18.41 -3.27
N VAL A 100 -5.29 -18.60 -4.55
CA VAL A 100 -4.56 -17.93 -5.65
C VAL A 100 -4.79 -16.42 -5.61
N ASN A 101 -5.97 -15.94 -5.16
CA ASN A 101 -6.18 -14.52 -4.91
C ASN A 101 -5.19 -14.02 -3.85
N VAL A 102 -5.07 -14.73 -2.73
CA VAL A 102 -4.24 -14.29 -1.60
C VAL A 102 -2.75 -14.33 -1.94
N VAL A 103 -2.25 -15.49 -2.37
CA VAL A 103 -0.83 -15.65 -2.68
C VAL A 103 -0.44 -14.86 -3.94
N GLY A 104 -1.33 -14.85 -4.94
CA GLY A 104 -1.13 -14.10 -6.17
C GLY A 104 -1.07 -12.59 -5.93
N CYS A 105 -1.97 -12.05 -5.09
CA CYS A 105 -1.88 -10.66 -4.66
C CYS A 105 -0.60 -10.39 -3.86
N GLY A 106 -0.19 -11.30 -2.99
CA GLY A 106 1.07 -11.17 -2.25
C GLY A 106 2.31 -11.10 -3.15
N ILE A 107 2.41 -11.96 -4.16
CA ILE A 107 3.51 -11.93 -5.14
C ILE A 107 3.39 -10.67 -6.02
N MET A 108 2.18 -10.33 -6.47
CA MET A 108 1.97 -9.17 -7.32
C MET A 108 2.22 -7.85 -6.55
N ALA A 109 1.96 -7.83 -5.26
CA ALA A 109 2.26 -6.72 -4.36
C ALA A 109 3.75 -6.36 -4.40
N ALA A 110 4.62 -7.37 -4.31
CA ALA A 110 6.08 -7.20 -4.38
C ALA A 110 6.58 -6.70 -5.75
N VAL A 111 5.69 -6.54 -6.71
CA VAL A 111 6.01 -6.08 -8.07
C VAL A 111 5.33 -4.76 -8.38
N ALA A 112 4.03 -4.67 -8.09
CA ALA A 112 3.19 -3.53 -8.49
C ALA A 112 3.29 -2.34 -7.53
N GLY A 113 3.56 -2.59 -6.24
CA GLY A 113 3.63 -1.55 -5.21
C GLY A 113 2.34 -0.73 -5.06
N SER A 114 1.19 -1.23 -5.57
CA SER A 114 -0.11 -0.54 -5.56
C SER A 114 -1.23 -1.54 -5.32
N SER A 115 -2.11 -1.25 -4.37
CA SER A 115 -3.25 -2.12 -4.02
C SER A 115 -4.27 -2.22 -5.15
N ALA A 116 -4.60 -1.11 -5.80
CA ALA A 116 -5.54 -1.10 -6.92
C ALA A 116 -5.05 -1.91 -8.12
N VAL A 117 -3.77 -1.74 -8.50
CA VAL A 117 -3.16 -2.49 -9.60
C VAL A 117 -3.09 -3.98 -9.26
N THR A 118 -2.70 -4.33 -8.05
CA THR A 118 -2.66 -5.72 -7.55
C THR A 118 -4.05 -6.37 -7.62
N CYS A 119 -5.06 -5.69 -7.06
CA CYS A 119 -6.46 -6.14 -7.07
C CYS A 119 -6.98 -6.30 -8.50
N ALA A 120 -6.78 -5.31 -9.37
CA ALA A 120 -7.24 -5.35 -10.76
C ALA A 120 -6.57 -6.46 -11.58
N THR A 121 -5.26 -6.65 -11.37
CA THR A 121 -4.48 -7.64 -12.12
C THR A 121 -4.92 -9.07 -11.80
N ILE A 122 -4.93 -9.40 -10.52
CA ILE A 122 -5.33 -10.74 -10.08
C ILE A 122 -6.82 -10.96 -10.34
N GLY A 123 -7.65 -9.96 -10.10
CA GLY A 123 -9.09 -10.05 -10.29
C GLY A 123 -9.51 -10.32 -11.73
N ARG A 124 -8.86 -9.69 -12.72
CA ARG A 124 -9.15 -9.94 -14.14
C ARG A 124 -8.97 -11.41 -14.53
N MET A 125 -8.07 -12.11 -13.87
CA MET A 125 -7.79 -13.52 -14.16
C MET A 125 -8.61 -14.46 -13.27
N SER A 126 -8.72 -14.14 -11.98
CA SER A 126 -9.34 -15.03 -11.01
C SER A 126 -10.86 -15.00 -11.04
N ILE A 127 -11.50 -13.82 -11.18
CA ILE A 127 -12.97 -13.71 -11.13
C ILE A 127 -13.65 -14.56 -12.20
N PRO A 128 -13.24 -14.50 -13.50
CA PRO A 128 -13.85 -15.35 -14.53
C PRO A 128 -13.66 -16.86 -14.27
N GLU A 129 -12.45 -17.25 -13.80
CA GLU A 129 -12.14 -18.64 -13.50
C GLU A 129 -12.91 -19.17 -12.28
N LEU A 130 -13.02 -18.37 -11.22
CA LEU A 130 -13.80 -18.72 -10.03
C LEU A 130 -15.29 -18.87 -10.37
N LYS A 131 -15.85 -17.93 -11.17
CA LYS A 131 -17.23 -17.99 -11.65
C LYS A 131 -17.49 -19.22 -12.52
N LYS A 132 -16.59 -19.54 -13.46
CA LYS A 132 -16.70 -20.72 -14.34
C LYS A 132 -16.73 -22.03 -13.55
N ARG A 133 -16.08 -22.06 -12.38
CA ARG A 133 -15.96 -23.23 -11.51
C ARG A 133 -16.94 -23.22 -10.34
N ASN A 134 -17.97 -22.35 -10.39
CA ASN A 134 -19.06 -22.24 -9.41
C ASN A 134 -18.59 -21.98 -7.98
N TYR A 135 -17.50 -21.20 -7.79
CA TYR A 135 -17.13 -20.69 -6.48
C TYR A 135 -18.12 -19.63 -6.01
N ASP A 136 -18.32 -19.54 -4.68
CA ASP A 136 -19.15 -18.50 -4.10
C ASP A 136 -18.64 -17.10 -4.48
N GLU A 137 -19.52 -16.27 -4.99
CA GLU A 137 -19.18 -14.96 -5.51
C GLU A 137 -18.75 -14.01 -4.37
N THR A 138 -19.42 -14.09 -3.22
CA THR A 138 -19.13 -13.23 -2.07
C THR A 138 -17.74 -13.51 -1.53
N LEU A 139 -17.41 -14.79 -1.35
CA LEU A 139 -16.08 -15.18 -0.86
C LEU A 139 -14.99 -14.88 -1.91
N SER A 140 -15.30 -15.01 -3.20
CA SER A 140 -14.38 -14.67 -4.30
C SER A 140 -14.05 -13.18 -4.33
N ILE A 141 -15.06 -12.32 -4.25
CA ILE A 141 -14.88 -10.86 -4.21
C ILE A 141 -14.18 -10.44 -2.92
N GLY A 142 -14.64 -10.98 -1.77
CA GLY A 142 -14.05 -10.65 -0.47
C GLY A 142 -12.57 -11.03 -0.36
N SER A 143 -12.21 -12.25 -0.80
CA SER A 143 -10.81 -12.68 -0.80
C SER A 143 -9.92 -11.78 -1.65
N LEU A 144 -10.44 -11.28 -2.77
CA LEU A 144 -9.71 -10.37 -3.65
C LEU A 144 -9.64 -8.94 -3.06
N ALA A 145 -10.74 -8.46 -2.45
CA ALA A 145 -10.77 -7.17 -1.77
C ALA A 145 -9.71 -7.10 -0.67
N GLY A 146 -9.69 -8.10 0.22
CA GLY A 146 -8.71 -8.18 1.29
C GLY A 146 -7.30 -8.38 0.77
N SER A 147 -7.08 -9.32 -0.16
CA SER A 147 -5.73 -9.61 -0.65
C SER A 147 -5.14 -8.49 -1.51
N GLY A 148 -5.98 -7.72 -2.19
CA GLY A 148 -5.55 -6.53 -2.93
C GLY A 148 -4.84 -5.51 -2.03
N THR A 149 -5.23 -5.42 -0.76
CA THR A 149 -4.61 -4.52 0.21
C THR A 149 -3.13 -4.84 0.51
N LEU A 150 -2.66 -6.04 0.21
CA LEU A 150 -1.24 -6.38 0.35
C LEU A 150 -0.34 -5.54 -0.58
N GLY A 151 -0.93 -4.89 -1.61
CA GLY A 151 -0.23 -4.17 -2.66
C GLY A 151 0.64 -2.99 -2.21
N LEU A 152 0.34 -2.38 -1.08
CA LEU A 152 1.16 -1.30 -0.51
C LEU A 152 1.97 -1.73 0.72
N LEU A 153 1.75 -2.96 1.24
CA LEU A 153 2.45 -3.44 2.43
C LEU A 153 3.70 -4.25 2.08
N ILE A 154 3.57 -5.19 1.13
CA ILE A 154 4.68 -6.12 0.79
C ILE A 154 5.73 -5.37 -0.05
N PRO A 155 7.01 -5.36 0.38
CA PRO A 155 8.08 -4.67 -0.35
C PRO A 155 8.39 -5.30 -1.72
N PRO A 156 8.89 -4.49 -2.68
CA PRO A 156 9.05 -3.03 -2.61
C PRO A 156 7.71 -2.29 -2.74
N SER A 157 7.45 -1.38 -1.83
CA SER A 157 6.18 -0.67 -1.69
C SER A 157 6.35 0.83 -1.89
N ILE A 158 5.54 1.40 -2.76
CA ILE A 158 5.48 2.85 -2.99
C ILE A 158 5.20 3.59 -1.68
N MET A 159 4.27 3.08 -0.88
CA MET A 159 3.85 3.72 0.35
C MET A 159 4.96 3.71 1.42
N LEU A 160 5.72 2.62 1.53
CA LEU A 160 6.87 2.56 2.43
C LEU A 160 8.00 3.50 2.01
N ILE A 161 8.21 3.72 0.70
CA ILE A 161 9.17 4.71 0.19
C ILE A 161 8.73 6.11 0.60
N VAL A 162 7.47 6.47 0.33
CA VAL A 162 6.89 7.77 0.66
C VAL A 162 6.95 8.03 2.16
N TYR A 163 6.55 7.05 2.96
CA TYR A 163 6.65 7.15 4.42
C TYR A 163 8.09 7.34 4.89
N GLY A 164 9.04 6.58 4.34
CA GLY A 164 10.45 6.69 4.69
C GLY A 164 11.02 8.08 4.46
N VAL A 165 10.63 8.73 3.36
CA VAL A 165 11.00 10.12 3.05
C VAL A 165 10.35 11.11 4.02
N LEU A 166 9.05 10.97 4.29
CA LEU A 166 8.31 11.88 5.18
C LEU A 166 8.76 11.77 6.64
N ALA A 167 8.97 10.56 7.12
CA ALA A 167 9.41 10.28 8.48
C ALA A 167 10.93 10.35 8.67
N GLN A 168 11.69 10.55 7.58
CA GLN A 168 13.16 10.58 7.56
C GLN A 168 13.79 9.30 8.16
N VAL A 169 13.19 8.13 7.85
CA VAL A 169 13.71 6.83 8.25
C VAL A 169 14.18 6.01 7.05
N SER A 170 15.01 5.01 7.31
CA SER A 170 15.60 4.17 6.27
C SER A 170 14.53 3.36 5.52
N ILE A 171 14.44 3.54 4.21
CA ILE A 171 13.55 2.79 3.32
C ILE A 171 13.90 1.31 3.33
N SER A 172 15.19 0.95 3.35
CA SER A 172 15.62 -0.45 3.44
C SER A 172 15.10 -1.13 4.71
N ARG A 173 15.19 -0.43 5.87
CA ARG A 173 14.64 -0.94 7.13
C ARG A 173 13.12 -1.11 7.09
N LEU A 174 12.41 -0.18 6.46
CA LEU A 174 10.96 -0.29 6.27
C LEU A 174 10.59 -1.49 5.38
N PHE A 175 11.37 -1.73 4.33
CA PHE A 175 11.16 -2.90 3.48
C PHE A 175 11.34 -4.21 4.25
N ILE A 176 12.40 -4.31 5.05
CA ILE A 176 12.62 -5.48 5.91
C ILE A 176 11.47 -5.64 6.91
N ALA A 177 11.06 -4.53 7.55
CA ALA A 177 9.98 -4.50 8.53
C ALA A 177 8.62 -4.93 7.98
N GLY A 178 8.35 -4.68 6.69
CA GLY A 178 7.08 -5.02 6.03
C GLY A 178 6.90 -6.50 5.67
N VAL A 179 7.98 -7.29 5.58
CA VAL A 179 7.92 -8.68 5.10
C VAL A 179 7.11 -9.59 6.02
N LEU A 180 7.47 -9.65 7.30
CA LEU A 180 6.79 -10.54 8.26
C LEU A 180 5.33 -10.16 8.47
N PRO A 181 4.94 -8.88 8.64
CA PRO A 181 3.54 -8.48 8.67
C PRO A 181 2.78 -8.87 7.40
N GLY A 182 3.37 -8.71 6.22
CA GLY A 182 2.76 -9.12 4.95
C GLY A 182 2.50 -10.63 4.91
N ILE A 183 3.48 -11.45 5.31
CA ILE A 183 3.32 -12.91 5.42
C ILE A 183 2.25 -13.27 6.46
N MET A 184 2.24 -12.60 7.60
CA MET A 184 1.24 -12.80 8.65
C MET A 184 -0.18 -12.58 8.12
N ILE A 185 -0.43 -11.50 7.39
CA ILE A 185 -1.75 -11.21 6.80
C ILE A 185 -2.13 -12.27 5.76
N ILE A 186 -1.19 -12.72 4.92
CA ILE A 186 -1.42 -13.83 3.97
C ILE A 186 -1.88 -15.08 4.72
N ILE A 187 -1.20 -15.45 5.81
CA ILE A 187 -1.54 -16.62 6.62
C ILE A 187 -2.93 -16.46 7.24
N ILE A 188 -3.27 -15.29 7.78
CA ILE A 188 -4.57 -15.00 8.39
C ILE A 188 -5.68 -15.14 7.33
N PHE A 189 -5.51 -14.56 6.15
CA PHE A 189 -6.50 -14.65 5.07
C PHE A 189 -6.66 -16.07 4.55
N MET A 190 -5.57 -16.80 4.34
CA MET A 190 -5.61 -18.19 3.93
C MET A 190 -6.29 -19.06 4.99
N SER A 191 -6.00 -18.85 6.27
CA SER A 191 -6.62 -19.57 7.38
C SER A 191 -8.13 -19.35 7.41
N TYR A 192 -8.58 -18.11 7.23
CA TYR A 192 -10.01 -17.79 7.14
C TYR A 192 -10.69 -18.53 5.97
N ILE A 193 -10.07 -18.53 4.79
CA ILE A 193 -10.60 -19.23 3.60
C ILE A 193 -10.68 -20.73 3.88
N ILE A 194 -9.67 -21.34 4.50
CA ILE A 194 -9.66 -22.76 4.88
C ILE A 194 -10.81 -23.07 5.83
N ILE A 195 -10.96 -22.27 6.89
CA ILE A 195 -12.02 -22.46 7.89
C ILE A 195 -13.39 -22.35 7.24
N ARG A 196 -13.63 -21.29 6.45
CA ARG A 196 -14.94 -21.09 5.77
C ARG A 196 -15.26 -22.19 4.78
N SER A 197 -14.28 -22.66 4.01
CA SER A 197 -14.45 -23.74 3.02
C SER A 197 -14.63 -25.11 3.67
N LYS A 198 -14.06 -25.36 4.86
CA LYS A 198 -14.29 -26.58 5.62
C LYS A 198 -15.68 -26.61 6.28
N LEU A 199 -16.12 -25.47 6.82
CA LEU A 199 -17.45 -25.33 7.44
C LEU A 199 -18.58 -25.40 6.43
N ASN A 200 -18.36 -24.86 5.23
CA ASN A 200 -19.33 -24.88 4.13
C ASN A 200 -18.64 -25.24 2.81
N PRO A 201 -18.52 -26.52 2.46
CA PRO A 201 -17.87 -26.96 1.22
C PRO A 201 -18.53 -26.45 -0.07
N ALA A 202 -19.78 -26.01 -0.02
CA ALA A 202 -20.49 -25.44 -1.18
C ALA A 202 -19.87 -24.11 -1.64
N LEU A 203 -19.19 -23.37 -0.75
CA LEU A 203 -18.56 -22.09 -1.09
C LEU A 203 -17.35 -22.26 -2.03
N ALA A 204 -16.68 -23.40 -1.97
CA ALA A 204 -15.51 -23.72 -2.77
C ALA A 204 -15.58 -25.17 -3.24
N PRO A 205 -16.30 -25.45 -4.33
CA PRO A 205 -16.49 -26.80 -4.83
C PRO A 205 -15.16 -27.50 -5.12
N LYS A 206 -15.05 -28.76 -4.69
CA LYS A 206 -13.86 -29.57 -5.00
C LYS A 206 -13.70 -29.71 -6.50
N GLN A 207 -12.52 -29.37 -6.98
CA GLN A 207 -12.18 -29.57 -8.38
C GLN A 207 -11.86 -31.04 -8.61
N ASN A 208 -12.47 -31.66 -9.63
CA ASN A 208 -12.14 -33.05 -10.01
C ASN A 208 -10.77 -33.17 -10.71
N VAL A 209 -10.00 -32.09 -10.77
CA VAL A 209 -8.67 -32.08 -11.38
C VAL A 209 -7.63 -32.29 -10.30
N THR A 210 -7.04 -33.46 -10.26
CA THR A 210 -5.87 -33.78 -9.42
C THR A 210 -4.61 -33.57 -10.23
N TYR A 211 -3.80 -32.62 -9.82
CA TYR A 211 -2.48 -32.40 -10.43
C TYR A 211 -1.44 -33.30 -9.80
N THR A 212 -0.69 -34.01 -10.63
CA THR A 212 0.46 -34.80 -10.18
C THR A 212 1.57 -33.88 -9.65
N PHE A 213 2.47 -34.41 -8.83
CA PHE A 213 3.60 -33.64 -8.32
C PHE A 213 4.46 -33.03 -9.44
N PHE A 214 4.65 -33.78 -10.53
CA PHE A 214 5.42 -33.33 -11.67
C PHE A 214 4.74 -32.16 -12.43
N GLU A 215 3.41 -32.20 -12.57
CA GLU A 215 2.63 -31.09 -13.15
C GLU A 215 2.71 -29.84 -12.28
N LYS A 216 2.72 -29.95 -10.97
CA LYS A 216 2.91 -28.83 -10.05
C LYS A 216 4.28 -28.19 -10.20
N ILE A 217 5.35 -28.99 -10.30
CA ILE A 217 6.71 -28.49 -10.55
C ILE A 217 6.79 -27.80 -11.91
N LYS A 218 6.18 -28.42 -12.95
CA LYS A 218 6.13 -27.80 -14.29
C LYS A 218 5.37 -26.46 -14.26
N ALA A 219 4.27 -26.38 -13.54
CA ALA A 219 3.53 -25.13 -13.37
C ALA A 219 4.33 -24.08 -12.58
N ALA A 220 5.08 -24.48 -11.54
CA ALA A 220 5.93 -23.61 -10.75
C ALA A 220 7.01 -22.88 -11.59
N LYS A 221 7.45 -23.46 -12.71
CA LYS A 221 8.38 -22.81 -13.63
C LYS A 221 7.84 -21.48 -14.17
N ASN A 222 6.52 -21.33 -14.28
CA ASN A 222 5.89 -20.08 -14.72
C ASN A 222 6.00 -18.96 -13.67
N LEU A 223 6.24 -19.31 -12.39
CA LEU A 223 6.46 -18.33 -11.32
C LEU A 223 7.91 -17.88 -11.24
N LEU A 224 8.83 -18.73 -11.70
CA LEU A 224 10.26 -18.54 -11.49
C LEU A 224 10.77 -17.18 -11.97
N PRO A 225 10.36 -16.63 -13.14
CA PRO A 225 10.87 -15.34 -13.60
C PRO A 225 10.51 -14.19 -12.66
N VAL A 226 9.25 -14.15 -12.19
CA VAL A 226 8.77 -13.07 -11.28
C VAL A 226 9.38 -13.23 -9.90
N VAL A 227 9.39 -14.45 -9.36
CA VAL A 227 9.99 -14.74 -8.04
C VAL A 227 11.49 -14.47 -8.04
N ALA A 228 12.20 -14.84 -9.11
CA ALA A 228 13.62 -14.52 -9.25
C ALA A 228 13.86 -13.02 -9.29
N LEU A 229 13.06 -12.26 -10.04
CA LEU A 229 13.17 -10.79 -10.06
C LEU A 229 13.00 -10.19 -8.66
N ILE A 230 11.95 -10.60 -7.94
CA ILE A 230 11.70 -10.15 -6.56
C ILE A 230 12.88 -10.51 -5.66
N PHE A 231 13.40 -11.75 -5.78
CA PHE A 231 14.53 -12.21 -5.00
C PHE A 231 15.80 -11.40 -5.29
N PHE A 232 16.10 -11.09 -6.54
CA PHE A 232 17.26 -10.25 -6.89
C PHE A 232 17.12 -8.83 -6.38
N VAL A 233 15.94 -8.22 -6.52
CA VAL A 233 15.66 -6.86 -6.05
C VAL A 233 15.74 -6.78 -4.52
N LEU A 234 14.96 -7.58 -3.80
CA LEU A 234 14.95 -7.54 -2.34
C LEU A 234 16.22 -8.14 -1.75
N GLY A 235 16.73 -9.22 -2.33
CA GLY A 235 17.97 -9.85 -1.89
C GLY A 235 19.18 -8.92 -2.01
N SER A 236 19.24 -8.07 -3.04
CA SER A 236 20.32 -7.08 -3.15
C SER A 236 20.24 -5.99 -2.06
N ILE A 237 19.03 -5.58 -1.67
CA ILE A 237 18.81 -4.63 -0.57
C ILE A 237 19.15 -5.28 0.78
N TYR A 238 18.62 -6.49 1.03
CA TYR A 238 18.76 -7.17 2.32
C TYR A 238 20.18 -7.69 2.55
N GLY A 239 20.89 -8.04 1.47
CA GLY A 239 22.30 -8.40 1.53
C GLY A 239 23.24 -7.19 1.63
N GLY A 240 22.71 -5.96 1.64
CA GLY A 240 23.53 -4.73 1.70
C GLY A 240 24.31 -4.43 0.40
N TYR A 241 24.04 -5.16 -0.69
CA TYR A 241 24.74 -4.97 -1.97
C TYR A 241 24.23 -3.78 -2.78
N ALA A 242 22.98 -3.36 -2.56
CA ALA A 242 22.36 -2.26 -3.28
C ALA A 242 21.47 -1.41 -2.36
N THR A 243 21.50 -0.11 -2.61
CA THR A 243 20.50 0.83 -2.07
C THR A 243 19.13 0.59 -2.71
N PRO A 244 18.02 1.07 -2.14
CA PRO A 244 16.70 0.97 -2.77
C PRO A 244 16.64 1.50 -4.20
N THR A 245 17.38 2.58 -4.51
CA THR A 245 17.43 3.19 -5.85
C THR A 245 18.17 2.30 -6.86
N GLU A 246 19.30 1.72 -6.46
CA GLU A 246 20.08 0.79 -7.29
C GLU A 246 19.29 -0.50 -7.53
N ALA A 247 18.65 -1.04 -6.49
CA ALA A 247 17.80 -2.22 -6.60
C ALA A 247 16.58 -1.97 -7.51
N ALA A 248 15.99 -0.76 -7.47
CA ALA A 248 14.91 -0.39 -8.38
C ALA A 248 15.38 -0.37 -9.84
N THR A 249 16.63 0.10 -10.10
CA THR A 249 17.22 0.07 -11.44
C THR A 249 17.43 -1.38 -11.93
N ILE A 250 17.95 -2.26 -11.06
CA ILE A 250 18.05 -3.70 -11.34
C ILE A 250 16.67 -4.27 -11.66
N GLY A 251 15.65 -3.88 -10.88
CA GLY A 251 14.27 -4.28 -11.08
C GLY A 251 13.70 -3.87 -12.44
N VAL A 252 13.93 -2.63 -12.88
CA VAL A 252 13.51 -2.15 -14.22
C VAL A 252 14.19 -2.92 -15.33
N ILE A 253 15.52 -3.08 -15.25
CA ILE A 253 16.28 -3.84 -16.25
C ILE A 253 15.77 -5.28 -16.32
N GLY A 254 15.60 -5.94 -15.17
CA GLY A 254 15.07 -7.29 -15.09
C GLY A 254 13.65 -7.40 -15.66
N ALA A 255 12.76 -6.46 -15.35
CA ALA A 255 11.40 -6.41 -15.89
C ALA A 255 11.39 -6.24 -17.42
N LEU A 256 12.26 -5.37 -17.98
CA LEU A 256 12.41 -5.19 -19.43
C LEU A 256 12.93 -6.47 -20.11
N LEU A 257 13.92 -7.13 -19.50
CA LEU A 257 14.45 -8.41 -20.02
C LEU A 257 13.39 -9.51 -20.01
N LEU A 258 12.58 -9.59 -18.95
CA LEU A 258 11.47 -10.54 -18.85
C LEU A 258 10.36 -10.22 -19.86
N ALA A 259 10.03 -8.94 -20.04
CA ALA A 259 9.05 -8.50 -21.04
C ALA A 259 9.52 -8.82 -22.47
N TRP A 260 10.80 -8.65 -22.74
CA TRP A 260 11.41 -8.97 -24.03
C TRP A 260 11.44 -10.48 -24.28
N SER A 261 11.91 -11.28 -23.33
CA SER A 261 11.97 -12.75 -23.43
C SER A 261 10.59 -13.39 -23.62
N SER A 262 9.54 -12.82 -22.99
CA SER A 262 8.15 -13.25 -23.15
C SER A 262 7.47 -12.73 -24.43
N LYS A 263 8.22 -12.02 -25.31
CA LYS A 263 7.72 -11.40 -26.53
C LYS A 263 6.49 -10.49 -26.31
N SER A 264 6.40 -9.88 -25.13
CA SER A 264 5.32 -8.95 -24.75
C SER A 264 5.77 -7.49 -24.82
N LEU A 265 7.07 -7.23 -24.96
CA LEU A 265 7.61 -5.89 -25.12
C LEU A 265 7.51 -5.42 -26.58
N ASN A 266 6.76 -4.36 -26.79
CA ASN A 266 6.72 -3.60 -28.03
C ASN A 266 6.78 -2.09 -27.71
N ILE A 267 7.00 -1.26 -28.73
CA ILE A 267 7.13 0.19 -28.55
C ILE A 267 5.90 0.80 -27.84
N LYS A 268 4.70 0.30 -28.14
CA LYS A 268 3.48 0.77 -27.52
C LYS A 268 3.43 0.41 -26.03
N SER A 269 3.67 -0.87 -25.69
CA SER A 269 3.67 -1.31 -24.27
C SER A 269 4.79 -0.65 -23.46
N PHE A 270 5.95 -0.42 -24.06
CA PHE A 270 7.05 0.32 -23.45
C PHE A 270 6.64 1.77 -23.15
N MET A 271 6.13 2.48 -24.17
CA MET A 271 5.74 3.89 -24.00
C MET A 271 4.57 4.04 -23.02
N ASP A 272 3.58 3.15 -23.09
CA ASP A 272 2.44 3.17 -22.17
C ASP A 272 2.88 2.88 -20.71
N SER A 273 3.84 1.98 -20.50
CA SER A 273 4.40 1.71 -19.16
C SER A 273 5.19 2.91 -18.63
N LEU A 274 5.99 3.53 -19.48
CA LEU A 274 6.77 4.71 -19.12
C LEU A 274 5.87 5.89 -18.77
N LEU A 275 4.86 6.17 -19.60
CA LEU A 275 3.88 7.24 -19.35
C LEU A 275 3.05 6.99 -18.08
N GLY A 276 2.67 5.73 -17.82
CA GLY A 276 2.01 5.34 -16.57
C GLY A 276 2.88 5.65 -15.36
N ALA A 277 4.14 5.24 -15.40
CA ALA A 277 5.10 5.48 -14.33
C ALA A 277 5.35 6.98 -14.10
N VAL A 278 5.57 7.75 -15.17
CA VAL A 278 5.79 9.21 -15.07
C VAL A 278 4.58 9.90 -14.47
N LYS A 279 3.36 9.62 -14.94
CA LYS A 279 2.13 10.23 -14.40
C LYS A 279 1.97 9.98 -12.90
N THR A 280 2.12 8.73 -12.48
CA THR A 280 1.98 8.35 -11.07
C THR A 280 3.08 8.97 -10.21
N SER A 281 4.32 8.94 -10.68
CA SER A 281 5.47 9.51 -9.96
C SER A 281 5.35 11.03 -9.80
N CYS A 282 4.98 11.73 -10.87
CA CYS A 282 4.77 13.19 -10.81
C CYS A 282 3.63 13.56 -9.85
N MET A 283 2.53 12.79 -9.88
CA MET A 283 1.41 13.01 -8.96
C MET A 283 1.86 12.85 -7.50
N ILE A 284 2.55 11.76 -7.17
CA ILE A 284 3.00 11.49 -5.80
C ILE A 284 4.02 12.54 -5.36
N ASN A 285 5.00 12.87 -6.22
CA ASN A 285 6.01 13.87 -5.89
C ASN A 285 5.38 15.25 -5.64
N PHE A 286 4.39 15.63 -6.44
CA PHE A 286 3.69 16.90 -6.26
C PHE A 286 2.90 16.94 -4.93
N ILE A 287 2.31 15.80 -4.49
CA ILE A 287 1.64 15.71 -3.19
C ILE A 287 2.68 15.84 -2.06
N ILE A 288 3.84 15.18 -2.17
CA ILE A 288 4.93 15.28 -1.18
C ILE A 288 5.41 16.73 -1.04
N VAL A 289 5.59 17.41 -2.14
CA VAL A 289 6.00 18.82 -2.17
C VAL A 289 4.94 19.72 -1.47
N GLY A 290 3.65 19.49 -1.74
CA GLY A 290 2.56 20.20 -1.07
C GLY A 290 2.54 19.96 0.43
N ALA A 291 2.75 18.71 0.86
CA ALA A 291 2.81 18.34 2.27
C ALA A 291 4.05 18.92 2.97
N ALA A 292 5.20 18.93 2.31
CA ALA A 292 6.41 19.55 2.83
C ALA A 292 6.19 21.06 3.09
N PHE A 293 5.56 21.76 2.15
CA PHE A 293 5.22 23.18 2.34
C PHE A 293 4.24 23.41 3.47
N LEU A 294 3.18 22.61 3.56
CA LEU A 294 2.24 22.69 4.69
C LEU A 294 2.97 22.38 6.02
N SER A 295 3.86 21.40 6.05
CA SER A 295 4.66 21.06 7.25
C SER A 295 5.51 22.23 7.72
N VAL A 296 6.20 22.92 6.80
CA VAL A 296 6.95 24.14 7.09
C VAL A 296 6.03 25.21 7.65
N ALA A 297 4.88 25.46 6.99
CA ALA A 297 3.89 26.44 7.45
C ALA A 297 3.35 26.13 8.86
N MET A 298 3.06 24.88 9.14
CA MET A 298 2.64 24.43 10.47
C MET A 298 3.75 24.61 11.51
N GLY A 299 5.03 24.40 11.12
CA GLY A 299 6.18 24.64 11.98
C GLY A 299 6.25 26.10 12.47
N TYR A 300 6.05 27.06 11.58
CA TYR A 300 6.03 28.50 11.89
C TYR A 300 4.90 28.90 12.83
N THR A 301 3.76 28.23 12.78
CA THR A 301 2.60 28.50 13.69
C THR A 301 2.68 27.74 15.00
N GLY A 302 3.64 26.83 15.17
CA GLY A 302 3.80 26.02 16.37
C GLY A 302 2.72 24.95 16.57
N ILE A 303 1.90 24.68 15.55
CA ILE A 303 0.83 23.67 15.59
C ILE A 303 1.37 22.28 15.98
N PRO A 304 2.49 21.75 15.40
CA PRO A 304 3.00 20.44 15.77
C PRO A 304 3.34 20.31 17.25
N LYS A 305 3.96 21.35 17.83
CA LYS A 305 4.26 21.40 19.27
C LYS A 305 3.02 21.33 20.14
N GLN A 306 1.97 22.04 19.74
CA GLN A 306 0.71 22.07 20.51
C GLN A 306 -0.05 20.76 20.35
N LEU A 307 -0.01 20.11 19.19
CA LEU A 307 -0.59 18.77 19.02
C LEU A 307 0.15 17.73 19.86
N GLY A 308 1.49 17.85 19.99
CA GLY A 308 2.26 17.05 20.94
C GLY A 308 1.87 17.32 22.39
N GLN A 309 1.57 18.58 22.76
CA GLN A 309 1.07 18.90 24.09
C GLN A 309 -0.31 18.29 24.38
N VAL A 310 -1.20 18.25 23.40
CA VAL A 310 -2.50 17.56 23.54
C VAL A 310 -2.32 16.09 23.94
N VAL A 311 -1.34 15.39 23.36
CA VAL A 311 -1.01 14.00 23.74
C VAL A 311 -0.64 13.92 25.22
N ASN A 312 0.16 14.88 25.71
CA ASN A 312 0.59 14.92 27.12
C ASN A 312 -0.53 15.38 28.06
N ASP A 313 -1.28 16.43 27.71
CA ASP A 313 -2.34 17.01 28.54
C ASP A 313 -3.50 16.02 28.78
N PHE A 314 -3.86 15.27 27.74
CA PHE A 314 -4.85 14.19 27.85
C PHE A 314 -4.26 12.88 28.37
N GLN A 315 -2.95 12.83 28.69
CA GLN A 315 -2.24 11.62 29.12
C GLN A 315 -2.56 10.41 28.23
N LEU A 316 -2.59 10.65 26.89
CA LEU A 316 -2.94 9.61 25.96
C LEU A 316 -1.89 8.49 26.00
N SER A 317 -2.33 7.30 26.36
CA SER A 317 -1.48 6.11 26.21
C SER A 317 -1.18 5.86 24.75
N GLN A 318 -0.08 5.15 24.47
CA GLN A 318 0.24 4.73 23.08
C GLN A 318 -0.93 4.01 22.42
N LEU A 319 -1.65 3.14 23.18
CA LEU A 319 -2.83 2.42 22.68
C LEU A 319 -3.98 3.37 22.33
N SER A 320 -4.25 4.37 23.18
CA SER A 320 -5.31 5.36 22.91
C SER A 320 -5.00 6.18 21.67
N LEU A 321 -3.75 6.61 21.52
CA LEU A 321 -3.30 7.34 20.33
C LEU A 321 -3.45 6.49 19.07
N LEU A 322 -2.98 5.24 19.08
CA LEU A 322 -3.11 4.33 17.95
C LEU A 322 -4.57 4.04 17.59
N ALA A 323 -5.45 3.90 18.56
CA ALA A 323 -6.89 3.72 18.33
C ALA A 323 -7.52 4.96 17.68
N ILE A 324 -7.20 6.16 18.15
CA ILE A 324 -7.69 7.42 17.58
C ILE A 324 -7.17 7.56 16.13
N LEU A 325 -5.89 7.30 15.89
CA LEU A 325 -5.31 7.36 14.55
C LEU A 325 -5.93 6.30 13.61
N THR A 326 -6.22 5.11 14.12
CA THR A 326 -6.93 4.07 13.35
C THR A 326 -8.30 4.58 12.89
N LEU A 327 -9.08 5.17 13.79
CA LEU A 327 -10.39 5.72 13.46
C LEU A 327 -10.28 6.89 12.46
N LEU A 328 -9.30 7.77 12.65
CA LEU A 328 -9.03 8.87 11.73
C LEU A 328 -8.70 8.36 10.32
N TYR A 329 -7.81 7.37 10.20
CA TYR A 329 -7.44 6.81 8.91
C TYR A 329 -8.60 6.05 8.25
N ILE A 330 -9.42 5.32 9.00
CA ILE A 330 -10.64 4.70 8.47
C ILE A 330 -11.57 5.77 7.90
N PHE A 331 -11.78 6.87 8.63
CA PHE A 331 -12.62 7.97 8.17
C PHE A 331 -12.06 8.63 6.90
N LEU A 332 -10.78 8.97 6.88
CA LEU A 332 -10.14 9.58 5.73
C LEU A 332 -10.10 8.65 4.51
N GLY A 333 -9.90 7.36 4.72
CA GLY A 333 -9.88 6.36 3.64
C GLY A 333 -11.23 6.14 2.96
N CYS A 334 -12.31 6.62 3.57
CA CYS A 334 -13.60 6.72 2.87
C CYS A 334 -13.57 7.69 1.69
N PHE A 335 -12.60 8.61 1.62
CA PHE A 335 -12.59 9.71 0.64
C PHE A 335 -11.29 9.80 -0.14
N LEU A 336 -10.18 9.33 0.43
CA LEU A 336 -8.83 9.54 -0.09
C LEU A 336 -8.17 8.21 -0.47
N GLU A 337 -7.33 8.28 -1.49
CA GLU A 337 -6.40 7.19 -1.83
C GLU A 337 -5.29 7.11 -0.78
N GLY A 338 -4.74 5.89 -0.57
CA GLY A 338 -3.85 5.58 0.54
C GLY A 338 -2.59 6.45 0.62
N THR A 339 -1.90 6.65 -0.49
CA THR A 339 -0.67 7.46 -0.51
C THR A 339 -0.96 8.93 -0.18
N SER A 340 -2.03 9.48 -0.76
CA SER A 340 -2.49 10.84 -0.48
C SER A 340 -2.86 11.03 0.98
N MET A 341 -3.54 10.05 1.57
CA MET A 341 -3.95 10.08 2.97
C MET A 341 -2.74 10.10 3.92
N MET A 342 -1.74 9.24 3.66
CA MET A 342 -0.51 9.21 4.45
C MET A 342 0.24 10.54 4.36
N VAL A 343 0.45 11.07 3.16
CA VAL A 343 1.19 12.31 2.94
C VAL A 343 0.49 13.50 3.61
N LEU A 344 -0.83 13.57 3.49
CA LEU A 344 -1.67 14.61 4.07
C LEU A 344 -1.57 14.66 5.61
N THR A 345 -1.52 13.50 6.25
CA THR A 345 -1.55 13.42 7.73
C THR A 345 -0.16 13.45 8.36
N ALA A 346 0.89 13.17 7.59
CA ALA A 346 2.24 12.99 8.12
C ALA A 346 2.72 14.18 8.95
N SER A 347 2.49 15.41 8.49
CA SER A 347 2.91 16.64 9.18
C SER A 347 2.28 16.83 10.57
N VAL A 348 1.11 16.23 10.79
CA VAL A 348 0.38 16.27 12.07
C VAL A 348 0.70 15.05 12.92
N VAL A 349 0.64 13.87 12.31
CA VAL A 349 0.70 12.59 13.02
C VAL A 349 2.11 12.25 13.49
N LEU A 350 3.15 12.49 12.65
CA LEU A 350 4.52 12.12 13.00
C LEU A 350 5.02 12.79 14.30
N PRO A 351 4.83 14.11 14.52
CA PRO A 351 5.20 14.74 15.78
C PRO A 351 4.47 14.16 17.00
N MET A 352 3.18 13.82 16.86
CA MET A 352 2.40 13.21 17.95
C MET A 352 2.94 11.83 18.33
N VAL A 353 3.27 11.02 17.31
CA VAL A 353 3.82 9.67 17.45
C VAL A 353 5.21 9.71 18.12
N GLN A 354 6.06 10.65 17.70
CA GLN A 354 7.37 10.87 18.31
C GLN A 354 7.26 11.29 19.78
N THR A 355 6.32 12.20 20.10
CA THR A 355 6.06 12.64 21.48
C THR A 355 5.56 11.48 22.35
N ALA A 356 4.75 10.57 21.79
CA ALA A 356 4.28 9.38 22.47
C ALA A 356 5.36 8.28 22.63
N GLY A 357 6.57 8.47 22.07
CA GLY A 357 7.68 7.51 22.16
C GLY A 357 7.46 6.24 21.35
N ILE A 358 6.67 6.28 20.28
CA ILE A 358 6.45 5.15 19.38
C ILE A 358 7.55 5.11 18.34
N ASP A 359 8.12 3.92 18.09
CA ASP A 359 9.14 3.71 17.04
C ASP A 359 8.57 4.02 15.66
N LEU A 360 9.28 4.84 14.88
CA LEU A 360 8.79 5.32 13.58
C LEU A 360 8.79 4.23 12.51
N ILE A 361 9.67 3.24 12.57
CA ILE A 361 9.66 2.11 11.61
C ILE A 361 8.44 1.24 11.88
N TRP A 362 8.20 0.91 13.15
CA TRP A 362 7.01 0.17 13.57
C TRP A 362 5.74 0.92 13.18
N PHE A 363 5.69 2.22 13.46
CA PHE A 363 4.54 3.06 13.14
C PHE A 363 4.29 3.15 11.62
N GLY A 364 5.34 3.13 10.79
CA GLY A 364 5.22 3.09 9.35
C GLY A 364 4.46 1.84 8.87
N ILE A 365 4.81 0.68 9.40
CA ILE A 365 4.10 -0.58 9.07
C ILE A 365 2.66 -0.56 9.58
N PHE A 366 2.44 -0.10 10.82
CA PHE A 366 1.12 0.09 11.39
C PHE A 366 0.26 0.99 10.49
N THR A 367 0.77 2.15 10.10
CA THR A 367 0.05 3.11 9.27
C THR A 367 -0.31 2.52 7.91
N VAL A 368 0.61 1.81 7.26
CA VAL A 368 0.33 1.15 5.98
C VAL A 368 -0.83 0.16 6.11
N ILE A 369 -0.85 -0.68 7.13
CA ILE A 369 -1.91 -1.66 7.33
C ILE A 369 -3.26 -0.97 7.62
N VAL A 370 -3.27 0.08 8.44
CA VAL A 370 -4.49 0.84 8.74
C VAL A 370 -5.02 1.55 7.50
N VAL A 371 -4.14 2.16 6.72
CA VAL A 371 -4.50 2.82 5.45
C VAL A 371 -5.06 1.80 4.45
N GLU A 372 -4.42 0.65 4.30
CA GLU A 372 -4.91 -0.41 3.43
C GLU A 372 -6.26 -0.98 3.88
N MET A 373 -6.47 -1.13 5.18
CA MET A 373 -7.76 -1.50 5.73
C MET A 373 -8.84 -0.45 5.38
N ALA A 374 -8.48 0.83 5.42
CA ALA A 374 -9.37 1.93 5.04
C ALA A 374 -9.75 1.90 3.54
N GLN A 375 -8.89 1.37 2.65
CA GLN A 375 -9.19 1.23 1.22
C GLN A 375 -10.30 0.22 0.89
N ILE A 376 -10.68 -0.61 1.84
CA ILE A 376 -11.81 -1.56 1.71
C ILE A 376 -12.99 -1.17 2.59
N THR A 377 -13.05 0.10 3.03
CA THR A 377 -14.12 0.65 3.89
C THR A 377 -15.08 1.54 3.09
N PRO A 378 -16.41 1.35 3.20
CA PRO A 378 -17.37 2.23 2.54
C PRO A 378 -17.36 3.65 3.17
N PRO A 379 -17.85 4.71 2.46
CA PRO A 379 -18.62 4.66 1.22
C PRO A 379 -17.79 4.57 -0.06
N VAL A 380 -16.55 5.04 -0.08
CA VAL A 380 -15.76 5.07 -1.32
C VAL A 380 -14.83 3.86 -1.42
N GLY A 381 -13.93 3.64 -0.47
CA GLY A 381 -12.99 2.52 -0.46
C GLY A 381 -12.40 2.20 -1.84
N PHE A 382 -11.24 2.73 -2.17
CA PHE A 382 -10.71 2.71 -3.54
C PHE A 382 -10.68 1.30 -4.18
N ASN A 383 -10.31 0.27 -3.41
CA ASN A 383 -10.32 -1.11 -3.89
C ASN A 383 -11.74 -1.65 -4.13
N LEU A 384 -12.75 -1.15 -3.40
CA LEU A 384 -14.14 -1.54 -3.62
C LEU A 384 -14.64 -1.07 -4.99
N PHE A 385 -14.26 0.14 -5.42
CA PHE A 385 -14.59 0.65 -6.75
C PHE A 385 -13.92 -0.13 -7.87
N VAL A 386 -12.66 -0.51 -7.69
CA VAL A 386 -11.97 -1.39 -8.64
C VAL A 386 -12.75 -2.69 -8.83
N LEU A 387 -13.18 -3.30 -7.73
CA LEU A 387 -13.96 -4.54 -7.75
C LEU A 387 -15.36 -4.36 -8.30
N GLN A 388 -16.02 -3.25 -7.97
CA GLN A 388 -17.31 -2.88 -8.56
C GLN A 388 -17.22 -2.80 -10.08
N GLY A 389 -16.22 -2.05 -10.59
CA GLY A 389 -16.00 -1.91 -12.04
C GLY A 389 -15.72 -3.24 -12.74
N MET A 390 -15.05 -4.18 -12.06
CA MET A 390 -14.71 -5.50 -12.61
C MET A 390 -15.85 -6.50 -12.56
N THR A 391 -16.66 -6.46 -11.50
CA THR A 391 -17.72 -7.44 -11.25
C THR A 391 -19.08 -7.00 -11.74
N GLY A 392 -19.27 -5.70 -11.96
CA GLY A 392 -20.57 -5.10 -12.26
C GLY A 392 -21.57 -5.19 -11.09
N ARG A 393 -21.08 -5.50 -9.87
CA ARG A 393 -21.93 -5.64 -8.69
C ARG A 393 -22.10 -4.29 -7.99
N ASP A 394 -23.23 -4.15 -7.30
CA ASP A 394 -23.46 -3.00 -6.44
C ASP A 394 -22.41 -2.88 -5.34
N ILE A 395 -21.98 -1.65 -5.04
CA ILE A 395 -20.93 -1.33 -4.06
C ILE A 395 -21.24 -1.93 -2.68
N LEU A 396 -22.49 -1.95 -2.25
CA LEU A 396 -22.90 -2.51 -0.97
C LEU A 396 -22.70 -4.04 -0.90
N LYS A 397 -22.85 -4.74 -2.04
CA LYS A 397 -22.55 -6.19 -2.11
C LYS A 397 -21.05 -6.44 -2.02
N VAL A 398 -20.26 -5.62 -2.73
CA VAL A 398 -18.79 -5.69 -2.67
C VAL A 398 -18.29 -5.40 -1.27
N THR A 399 -18.82 -4.37 -0.61
CA THR A 399 -18.52 -4.02 0.79
C THR A 399 -18.83 -5.15 1.75
N LYS A 400 -20.05 -5.75 1.65
CA LYS A 400 -20.41 -6.90 2.51
C LYS A 400 -19.48 -8.09 2.31
N ALA A 401 -19.00 -8.31 1.09
CA ALA A 401 -18.02 -9.34 0.81
C ALA A 401 -16.64 -9.05 1.41
N ALA A 402 -16.22 -7.78 1.44
CA ALA A 402 -14.95 -7.34 2.00
C ALA A 402 -14.93 -7.30 3.55
N LEU A 403 -16.10 -7.17 4.20
CA LEU A 403 -16.22 -6.97 5.63
C LEU A 403 -15.47 -8.01 6.50
N PRO A 404 -15.52 -9.32 6.24
CA PRO A 404 -14.72 -10.28 6.99
C PRO A 404 -13.23 -10.00 6.92
N PHE A 405 -12.72 -9.60 5.75
CA PHE A 405 -11.31 -9.31 5.53
C PHE A 405 -10.89 -8.00 6.21
N PHE A 406 -11.78 -7.03 6.32
CA PHE A 406 -11.59 -5.83 7.14
C PHE A 406 -11.33 -6.21 8.61
N PHE A 407 -12.16 -7.07 9.21
CA PHE A 407 -11.96 -7.52 10.58
C PHE A 407 -10.69 -8.36 10.76
N LEU A 408 -10.29 -9.12 9.74
CA LEU A 408 -9.01 -9.85 9.78
C LEU A 408 -7.81 -8.90 9.72
N MET A 409 -7.89 -7.78 9.00
CA MET A 409 -6.87 -6.74 9.05
C MET A 409 -6.85 -6.02 10.39
N LEU A 410 -8.00 -5.74 10.98
CA LEU A 410 -8.08 -5.19 12.34
C LEU A 410 -7.43 -6.17 13.35
N LEU A 411 -7.70 -7.47 13.23
CA LEU A 411 -7.01 -8.49 14.01
C LEU A 411 -5.49 -8.45 13.82
N SER A 412 -5.03 -8.24 12.58
CA SER A 412 -3.60 -8.12 12.28
C SER A 412 -2.97 -6.92 12.99
N ILE A 413 -3.67 -5.79 13.04
CA ILE A 413 -3.25 -4.59 13.78
C ILE A 413 -3.14 -4.90 15.27
N VAL A 414 -4.14 -5.58 15.86
CA VAL A 414 -4.11 -5.98 17.27
C VAL A 414 -2.92 -6.91 17.56
N ILE A 415 -2.66 -7.87 16.68
CA ILE A 415 -1.49 -8.77 16.81
C ILE A 415 -0.18 -7.98 16.79
N LEU A 416 -0.04 -6.98 15.90
CA LEU A 416 1.17 -6.16 15.83
C LEU A 416 1.36 -5.26 17.07
N ILE A 417 0.28 -4.78 17.67
CA ILE A 417 0.34 -4.00 18.92
C ILE A 417 0.79 -4.90 20.07
N ILE A 418 0.28 -6.14 20.16
CA ILE A 418 0.64 -7.10 21.23
C ILE A 418 2.07 -7.65 21.00
N PHE A 419 2.45 -7.89 19.75
CA PHE A 419 3.74 -8.49 19.36
C PHE A 419 4.52 -7.56 18.42
N PRO A 420 5.03 -6.40 18.90
CA PRO A 420 5.77 -5.45 18.07
C PRO A 420 7.04 -6.05 17.46
N GLN A 421 7.55 -7.15 18.03
CA GLN A 421 8.72 -7.89 17.55
C GLN A 421 8.52 -8.44 16.13
N ILE A 422 7.29 -8.67 15.67
CA ILE A 422 7.00 -9.09 14.29
C ILE A 422 7.55 -8.06 13.29
N VAL A 423 7.52 -6.77 13.65
CA VAL A 423 8.04 -5.67 12.83
C VAL A 423 9.53 -5.42 13.13
N THR A 424 9.91 -5.38 14.41
CA THR A 424 11.23 -4.89 14.83
C THR A 424 12.33 -5.96 14.80
N ALA A 425 12.00 -7.23 15.04
CA ALA A 425 13.02 -8.29 15.08
C ALA A 425 13.78 -8.48 13.75
N PRO A 426 13.13 -8.49 12.56
CA PRO A 426 13.88 -8.60 11.31
C PRO A 426 14.83 -7.44 11.07
N VAL A 427 14.43 -6.22 11.48
CA VAL A 427 15.25 -5.02 11.34
C VAL A 427 16.48 -5.10 12.24
N ASN A 428 16.30 -5.51 13.48
CA ASN A 428 17.39 -5.64 14.44
C ASN A 428 18.39 -6.75 14.06
N PHE A 429 17.91 -7.85 13.48
CA PHE A 429 18.78 -8.96 13.04
C PHE A 429 19.71 -8.57 11.89
N MET A 430 19.32 -7.64 11.01
CA MET A 430 20.14 -7.22 9.86
C MET A 430 21.12 -6.07 10.17
N ILE A 431 21.07 -5.49 11.38
CA ILE A 431 22.00 -4.43 11.82
C ILE A 431 23.24 -5.05 12.50
N GLN A 432 23.20 -6.34 12.82
CA GLN A 432 24.35 -7.09 13.31
C GLN A 432 25.15 -7.71 12.15
#